data_976bc9ec0311c9c2ce6c2443aed16d95
#
_entry.id   976bc9ec0311c9c2ce6c2443aed16d95
#
_cell.length_a   1.000
_cell.length_b   1.000
_cell.length_c   1.000
_cell.angle_alpha   90.00
_cell.angle_beta   90.00
_cell.angle_gamma   90.00
#
_symmetry.space_group_name_H-M   'P 1'
#
loop_
_entity.id
_entity.type
_entity.pdbx_description
1 polymer ?
#
loop_
_entity_poly.entity_id
_entity_poly.type
_entity_poly.pdbx_seq_one_letter_code
_entity_poly.pdbx_strand_id
1 'polypeptide(L)'
;MTLSLNTNVAASKAALHLAKNQENLNKSLDRLSSGKRITSAADDAGGLAVAMKMESSINTLKATSNNIGNGISFLQAREGVLDQMGQVVSRISELVTQTENMLLD
;
A
#
# COMPACT_ATOMS: atom_id res chain seq x y z
N MET A 1 -51.55 -30.17 -30.28
CA MET A 1 -50.89 -29.08 -29.54
C MET A 1 -51.77 -28.68 -28.37
N THR A 2 -51.36 -29.08 -27.16
CA THR A 2 -52.12 -28.71 -25.96
C THR A 2 -51.74 -27.28 -25.59
N LEU A 3 -52.62 -26.34 -25.82
CA LEU A 3 -52.51 -24.98 -25.31
C LEU A 3 -52.75 -25.03 -23.77
N SER A 4 -51.67 -25.05 -22.97
CA SER A 4 -51.79 -24.87 -21.54
C SER A 4 -51.87 -23.37 -21.23
N LEU A 5 -53.09 -22.90 -20.94
CA LEU A 5 -53.34 -21.49 -20.58
C LEU A 5 -52.81 -21.11 -19.22
N ASN A 6 -52.55 -22.05 -18.31
CA ASN A 6 -52.15 -21.80 -16.93
C ASN A 6 -50.64 -21.83 -16.64
N THR A 7 -49.81 -22.29 -17.59
CA THR A 7 -48.35 -22.34 -17.42
C THR A 7 -47.67 -21.98 -18.73
N ASN A 8 -47.26 -20.73 -18.88
CA ASN A 8 -46.48 -20.30 -20.05
C ASN A 8 -45.00 -20.54 -19.78
N VAL A 9 -44.51 -21.73 -20.16
CA VAL A 9 -43.09 -22.12 -19.99
C VAL A 9 -42.13 -21.16 -20.70
N ALA A 10 -42.53 -20.56 -21.80
CA ALA A 10 -41.73 -19.57 -22.52
C ALA A 10 -41.59 -18.26 -21.70
N ALA A 11 -42.68 -17.80 -21.08
CA ALA A 11 -42.64 -16.63 -20.18
C ALA A 11 -41.79 -16.89 -18.93
N SER A 12 -41.90 -18.08 -18.32
CA SER A 12 -41.07 -18.46 -17.17
C SER A 12 -39.58 -18.53 -17.54
N LYS A 13 -39.22 -19.09 -18.71
CA LYS A 13 -37.84 -19.08 -19.20
C LYS A 13 -37.33 -17.66 -19.46
N ALA A 14 -38.15 -16.82 -20.08
CA ALA A 14 -37.79 -15.40 -20.30
C ALA A 14 -37.55 -14.66 -18.99
N ALA A 15 -38.41 -14.87 -17.98
CA ALA A 15 -38.22 -14.28 -16.64
C ALA A 15 -36.91 -14.75 -15.96
N LEU A 16 -36.59 -16.06 -16.05
CA LEU A 16 -35.33 -16.61 -15.54
C LEU A 16 -34.11 -16.01 -16.25
N HIS A 17 -34.15 -15.87 -17.58
CA HIS A 17 -33.07 -15.24 -18.34
C HIS A 17 -32.91 -13.75 -17.96
N LEU A 18 -34.01 -13.03 -17.79
CA LEU A 18 -33.99 -11.65 -17.37
C LEU A 18 -33.37 -11.51 -15.96
N ALA A 19 -33.77 -12.33 -15.00
CA ALA A 19 -33.22 -12.34 -13.65
C ALA A 19 -31.70 -12.61 -13.66
N LYS A 20 -31.26 -13.60 -14.45
CA LYS A 20 -29.84 -13.95 -14.60
C LYS A 20 -29.03 -12.81 -15.26
N ASN A 21 -29.59 -12.17 -16.26
CA ASN A 21 -28.97 -11.02 -16.91
C ASN A 21 -28.84 -9.83 -15.95
N GLN A 22 -29.85 -9.58 -15.13
CA GLN A 22 -29.85 -8.55 -14.09
C GLN A 22 -28.74 -8.80 -13.06
N GLU A 23 -28.61 -10.06 -12.60
CA GLU A 23 -27.53 -10.46 -11.69
C GLU A 23 -26.14 -10.25 -12.30
N ASN A 24 -25.93 -10.66 -13.55
CA ASN A 24 -24.65 -10.46 -14.24
C ASN A 24 -24.36 -8.98 -14.45
N LEU A 25 -25.35 -8.16 -14.72
CA LEU A 25 -25.21 -6.72 -14.89
C LEU A 25 -24.82 -6.07 -13.56
N ASN A 26 -25.48 -6.44 -12.46
CA ASN A 26 -25.12 -5.96 -11.12
C ASN A 26 -23.67 -6.33 -10.77
N LYS A 27 -23.25 -7.58 -10.99
CA LYS A 27 -21.85 -8.02 -10.80
C LYS A 27 -20.87 -7.20 -11.63
N SER A 28 -21.22 -6.90 -12.87
CA SER A 28 -20.36 -6.10 -13.75
C SER A 28 -20.26 -4.65 -13.28
N LEU A 29 -21.35 -4.07 -12.80
CA LEU A 29 -21.38 -2.73 -12.20
C LEU A 29 -20.55 -2.68 -10.91
N ASP A 30 -20.65 -3.69 -10.05
CA ASP A 30 -19.86 -3.78 -8.82
C ASP A 30 -18.36 -3.83 -9.12
N ARG A 31 -17.95 -4.64 -10.12
CA ARG A 31 -16.56 -4.72 -10.59
C ARG A 31 -16.06 -3.40 -11.18
N LEU A 32 -16.90 -2.75 -11.96
CA LEU A 32 -16.55 -1.46 -12.57
C LEU A 32 -16.42 -0.35 -11.49
N SER A 33 -17.35 -0.30 -10.56
CA SER A 33 -17.37 0.68 -9.48
C SER A 33 -16.21 0.48 -8.49
N SER A 34 -15.92 -0.77 -8.13
CA SER A 34 -14.82 -1.09 -7.20
C SER A 34 -13.44 -1.08 -7.86
N GLY A 35 -13.37 -1.17 -9.21
CA GLY A 35 -12.13 -1.36 -9.95
C GLY A 35 -11.45 -2.72 -9.68
N LYS A 36 -12.11 -3.61 -8.96
CA LYS A 36 -11.59 -4.94 -8.58
C LYS A 36 -12.33 -6.04 -9.33
N ARG A 37 -11.59 -7.03 -9.84
CA ARG A 37 -12.17 -8.20 -10.51
C ARG A 37 -12.90 -9.13 -9.53
N ILE A 38 -12.39 -9.26 -8.31
CA ILE A 38 -12.94 -10.08 -7.21
C ILE A 38 -13.52 -9.11 -6.19
N THR A 39 -14.84 -9.08 -6.06
CA THR A 39 -15.55 -8.18 -5.14
C THR A 39 -16.06 -8.92 -3.90
N SER A 40 -16.26 -10.24 -4.00
CA SER A 40 -16.72 -11.06 -2.89
C SER A 40 -16.02 -12.42 -2.84
N ALA A 41 -16.03 -13.07 -1.68
CA ALA A 41 -15.52 -14.42 -1.53
C ALA A 41 -16.30 -15.46 -2.38
N ALA A 42 -17.55 -15.15 -2.73
CA ALA A 42 -18.37 -16.00 -3.60
C ALA A 42 -17.88 -15.99 -5.06
N ASP A 43 -17.17 -14.94 -5.49
CA ASP A 43 -16.63 -14.88 -6.86
C ASP A 43 -15.37 -15.75 -7.02
N ASP A 44 -14.46 -15.69 -6.06
CA ASP A 44 -13.24 -16.48 -6.03
C ASP A 44 -12.61 -16.42 -4.63
N ALA A 45 -12.92 -17.40 -3.79
CA ALA A 45 -12.38 -17.45 -2.42
C ALA A 45 -10.86 -17.65 -2.38
N GLY A 46 -10.30 -18.42 -3.32
CA GLY A 46 -8.86 -18.66 -3.41
C GLY A 46 -8.09 -17.41 -3.83
N GLY A 47 -8.57 -16.75 -4.89
CA GLY A 47 -7.99 -15.50 -5.38
C GLY A 47 -8.10 -14.37 -4.35
N LEU A 48 -9.21 -14.28 -3.61
CA LEU A 48 -9.39 -13.30 -2.55
C LEU A 48 -8.39 -13.53 -1.40
N ALA A 49 -8.21 -14.76 -0.95
CA ALA A 49 -7.24 -15.09 0.11
C ALA A 49 -5.80 -14.71 -0.30
N VAL A 50 -5.41 -14.99 -1.54
CA VAL A 50 -4.10 -14.60 -2.07
C VAL A 50 -3.98 -13.06 -2.15
N ALA A 51 -5.01 -12.38 -2.62
CA ALA A 51 -5.04 -10.92 -2.71
C ALA A 51 -4.88 -10.26 -1.32
N MET A 52 -5.61 -10.75 -0.31
CA MET A 52 -5.49 -10.26 1.07
C MET A 52 -4.09 -10.51 1.65
N LYS A 53 -3.48 -11.67 1.37
CA LYS A 53 -2.10 -11.97 1.79
C LYS A 53 -1.10 -11.02 1.13
N MET A 54 -1.27 -10.74 -0.16
CA MET A 54 -0.42 -9.78 -0.87
C MET A 54 -0.60 -8.36 -0.34
N GLU A 55 -1.84 -7.93 -0.07
CA GLU A 55 -2.13 -6.62 0.51
C GLU A 55 -1.48 -6.46 1.90
N SER A 56 -1.55 -7.49 2.73
CA SER A 56 -0.84 -7.54 4.03
C SER A 56 0.68 -7.40 3.84
N SER A 57 1.26 -8.12 2.87
CA SER A 57 2.69 -8.02 2.55
C SER A 57 3.07 -6.62 2.06
N ILE A 58 2.26 -6.00 1.21
CA ILE A 58 2.47 -4.63 0.74
C ILE A 58 2.44 -3.64 1.91
N ASN A 59 1.50 -3.79 2.83
CA ASN A 59 1.41 -2.94 4.01
C ASN A 59 2.63 -3.09 4.92
N THR A 60 3.13 -4.32 5.11
CA THR A 60 4.37 -4.58 5.84
C THR A 60 5.58 -3.94 5.16
N LEU A 61 5.70 -4.06 3.84
CA LEU A 61 6.77 -3.44 3.07
C LEU A 61 6.71 -1.90 3.14
N LYS A 62 5.52 -1.31 3.08
CA LYS A 62 5.35 0.14 3.26
C LYS A 62 5.79 0.60 4.65
N ALA A 63 5.40 -0.13 5.71
CA ALA A 63 5.83 0.16 7.07
C ALA A 63 7.35 0.05 7.22
N THR A 64 7.96 -0.99 6.64
CA THR A 64 9.42 -1.17 6.60
C THR A 64 10.11 -0.03 5.86
N SER A 65 9.59 0.37 4.71
CA SER A 65 10.12 1.51 3.93
C SER A 65 10.09 2.81 4.73
N ASN A 66 8.99 3.07 5.43
CA ASN A 66 8.87 4.24 6.32
C ASN A 66 9.88 4.18 7.48
N ASN A 67 10.07 3.00 8.09
CA ASN A 67 11.05 2.81 9.15
C ASN A 67 12.49 3.03 8.66
N ILE A 68 12.81 2.57 7.46
CA ILE A 68 14.11 2.84 6.83
C ILE A 68 14.29 4.34 6.59
N GLY A 69 13.27 5.03 6.08
CA GLY A 69 13.29 6.49 5.90
C GLY A 69 13.57 7.24 7.22
N ASN A 70 12.90 6.84 8.30
CA ASN A 70 13.15 7.38 9.63
C ASN A 70 14.57 7.08 10.11
N GLY A 71 15.08 5.86 9.86
CA GLY A 71 16.46 5.48 10.16
C GLY A 71 17.49 6.33 9.42
N ILE A 72 17.28 6.57 8.14
CA ILE A 72 18.14 7.45 7.33
C ILE A 72 18.14 8.87 7.91
N SER A 73 16.97 9.41 8.22
CA SER A 73 16.85 10.76 8.81
C SER A 73 17.58 10.87 10.15
N PHE A 74 17.49 9.82 10.98
CA PHE A 74 18.25 9.75 12.24
C PHE A 74 19.76 9.71 12.01
N LEU A 75 20.23 8.94 11.02
CA LEU A 75 21.67 8.89 10.68
C LEU A 75 22.17 10.24 10.16
N GLN A 76 21.38 10.91 9.31
CA GLN A 76 21.71 12.26 8.81
C GLN A 76 21.79 13.29 9.96
N ALA A 77 20.88 13.22 10.92
CA ALA A 77 20.97 14.08 12.11
C ALA A 77 22.24 13.81 12.93
N ARG A 78 22.62 12.53 13.11
CA ARG A 78 23.88 12.17 13.77
C ARG A 78 25.10 12.65 13.00
N GLU A 79 25.11 12.52 11.68
CA GLU A 79 26.17 13.01 10.80
C GLU A 79 26.38 14.53 10.99
N GLY A 80 25.29 15.31 11.01
CA GLY A 80 25.37 16.75 11.28
C GLY A 80 25.95 17.09 12.66
N VAL A 81 25.62 16.30 13.70
CA VAL A 81 26.23 16.48 15.03
C VAL A 81 27.72 16.15 15.03
N LEU A 82 28.11 15.06 14.35
CA LEU A 82 29.53 14.66 14.24
C LEU A 82 30.35 15.70 13.47
N ASP A 83 29.79 16.29 12.41
CA ASP A 83 30.44 17.38 11.68
C ASP A 83 30.65 18.62 12.56
N GLN A 84 29.64 19.02 13.32
CA GLN A 84 29.79 20.10 14.31
C GLN A 84 30.86 19.80 15.37
N MET A 85 30.89 18.56 15.87
CA MET A 85 31.95 18.15 16.82
C MET A 85 33.32 18.22 16.18
N GLY A 86 33.48 17.81 14.92
CA GLY A 86 34.71 17.93 14.15
C GLY A 86 35.18 19.38 14.03
N GLN A 87 34.27 20.31 13.74
CA GLN A 87 34.56 21.74 13.68
C GLN A 87 35.02 22.28 15.02
N VAL A 88 34.38 21.90 16.11
CA VAL A 88 34.77 22.32 17.48
C VAL A 88 36.17 21.80 17.84
N VAL A 89 36.45 20.51 17.56
CA VAL A 89 37.80 19.93 17.82
C VAL A 89 38.87 20.63 16.96
N SER A 90 38.57 20.92 15.71
CA SER A 90 39.48 21.68 14.82
C SER A 90 39.77 23.09 15.40
N ARG A 91 38.74 23.76 15.91
CA ARG A 91 38.88 25.08 16.52
C ARG A 91 39.68 25.04 17.81
N ILE A 92 39.51 24.01 18.66
CA ILE A 92 40.32 23.78 19.84
C ILE A 92 41.79 23.58 19.48
N SER A 93 42.08 22.75 18.46
CA SER A 93 43.46 22.53 18.00
C SER A 93 44.11 23.82 17.50
N GLU A 94 43.36 24.64 16.76
CA GLU A 94 43.82 25.94 16.28
C GLU A 94 44.18 26.88 17.46
N LEU A 95 43.32 26.95 18.48
CA LEU A 95 43.54 27.76 19.66
C LEU A 95 44.75 27.29 20.50
N VAL A 96 44.94 25.96 20.62
CA VAL A 96 46.14 25.39 21.28
C VAL A 96 47.41 25.80 20.55
N THR A 97 47.43 25.70 19.22
CA THR A 97 48.58 26.11 18.42
C THR A 97 48.88 27.61 18.55
N GLN A 98 47.83 28.45 18.63
CA GLN A 98 48.01 29.89 18.85
C GLN A 98 48.59 30.20 20.24
N THR A 99 48.18 29.48 21.29
CA THR A 99 48.73 29.66 22.63
C THR A 99 50.16 29.19 22.76
N GLU A 100 50.57 28.10 22.08
CA GLU A 100 51.97 27.66 22.00
C GLU A 100 52.85 28.69 21.36
N ASN A 101 52.43 29.29 20.23
CA ASN A 101 53.18 30.36 19.57
C ASN A 101 53.30 31.61 20.41
N MET A 102 52.31 31.95 21.28
CA MET A 102 52.32 33.12 22.14
C MET A 102 53.22 32.94 23.37
N LEU A 103 53.56 31.70 23.72
CA LEU A 103 54.47 31.37 24.85
C LEU A 103 55.95 31.26 24.40
N LEU A 104 56.22 31.26 23.07
CA LEU A 104 57.56 31.14 22.49
C LEU A 104 58.18 32.49 22.05
N ASP A 105 57.36 33.59 22.10
CA ASP A 105 57.79 34.99 21.90
C ASP A 105 57.92 35.71 23.26
#